data_03299220e7c96fac54730a0d97357fbf
#
_entry.id   03299220e7c96fac54730a0d97357fbf
#
_cell.length_a   1.000
_cell.length_b   1.000
_cell.length_c   1.000
_cell.angle_alpha   90.00
_cell.angle_beta   90.00
_cell.angle_gamma   90.00
#
_symmetry.space_group_name_H-M   'P 1'
#
loop_
_entity.id
_entity.type
_entity.pdbx_description
1 polymer ?
#
loop_
_entity_poly.entity_id
_entity_poly.type
_entity_poly.pdbx_seq_one_letter_code
_entity_poly.pdbx_strand_id
1 'polypeptide(L)'
;MDRLKRVMIADDDHAIVDAVLAMLEFGGYEVSYTYNGATILDMSENLPDLILLDIWMSGTDGRDVCKALKKQDLTRDIPVILISASTDLEKSAKEAGANDFLEKPFDMDELLGKIDEHLNKVA
;
A
#
# COMPACT_ATOMS: atom_id res chain seq x y z
N MET A 1 24.26 -3.60 9.60
CA MET A 1 23.29 -2.53 9.82
C MET A 1 22.07 -2.76 8.90
N ASP A 2 20.89 -2.80 9.48
CA ASP A 2 19.69 -3.10 8.71
C ASP A 2 19.27 -1.88 7.88
N ARG A 3 18.89 -2.13 6.64
CA ARG A 3 18.29 -1.06 5.85
C ARG A 3 16.88 -0.74 6.36
N LEU A 4 16.44 0.48 6.15
CA LEU A 4 15.09 0.87 6.47
C LEU A 4 14.09 0.08 5.61
N LYS A 5 12.95 -0.24 6.17
CA LYS A 5 11.86 -0.82 5.40
C LYS A 5 11.28 0.23 4.48
N ARG A 6 10.96 -0.18 3.27
CA ARG A 6 10.44 0.72 2.24
C ARG A 6 8.94 0.51 2.05
N VAL A 7 8.18 1.60 2.12
CA VAL A 7 6.74 1.59 1.92
C VAL A 7 6.39 2.46 0.72
N MET A 8 5.56 1.93 -0.18
CA MET A 8 5.09 2.67 -1.34
C MET A 8 3.61 3.02 -1.16
N ILE A 9 3.24 4.26 -1.49
CA ILE A 9 1.84 4.69 -1.57
C ILE A 9 1.46 4.92 -3.03
N ALA A 10 0.35 4.31 -3.45
CA ALA A 10 -0.23 4.53 -4.77
C ALA A 10 -1.62 5.14 -4.60
N ASP A 11 -1.77 6.39 -5.00
CA ASP A 11 -3.02 7.15 -4.87
C ASP A 11 -2.92 8.33 -5.84
N ASP A 12 -4.00 8.65 -6.55
CA ASP A 12 -3.98 9.78 -7.47
C ASP A 12 -4.28 11.13 -6.81
N ASP A 13 -4.64 11.12 -5.53
CA ASP A 13 -4.85 12.35 -4.75
C ASP A 13 -3.51 12.83 -4.16
N HIS A 14 -2.95 13.89 -4.73
CA HIS A 14 -1.64 14.41 -4.32
C HIS A 14 -1.60 14.83 -2.85
N ALA A 15 -2.69 15.38 -2.33
CA ALA A 15 -2.74 15.81 -0.93
C ALA A 15 -2.64 14.61 0.02
N ILE A 16 -3.30 13.50 -0.33
CA ILE A 16 -3.24 12.27 0.46
C ILE A 16 -1.83 11.71 0.40
N VAL A 17 -1.23 11.66 -0.79
CA VAL A 17 0.14 11.16 -0.93
C VAL A 17 1.09 11.98 -0.07
N ASP A 18 1.02 13.30 -0.14
CA ASP A 18 1.90 14.16 0.67
C ASP A 18 1.74 13.90 2.16
N ALA A 19 0.50 13.78 2.63
CA ALA A 19 0.24 13.52 4.05
C ALA A 19 0.77 12.15 4.48
N VAL A 20 0.55 11.12 3.65
CA VAL A 20 1.00 9.77 3.96
C VAL A 20 2.52 9.70 3.96
N LEU A 21 3.19 10.33 2.99
CA LEU A 21 4.66 10.37 2.96
C LEU A 21 5.23 10.95 4.26
N ALA A 22 4.63 12.04 4.75
CA ALA A 22 5.09 12.65 6.00
C ALA A 22 4.90 11.71 7.20
N MET A 23 3.76 11.00 7.26
CA MET A 23 3.49 10.04 8.32
C MET A 23 4.48 8.88 8.30
N LEU A 24 4.79 8.36 7.11
CA LEU A 24 5.71 7.24 6.93
C LEU A 24 7.13 7.63 7.31
N GLU A 25 7.57 8.82 6.93
CA GLU A 25 8.90 9.32 7.29
C GLU A 25 9.00 9.49 8.81
N PHE A 26 7.95 10.00 9.43
CA PHE A 26 7.89 10.10 10.88
C PHE A 26 8.03 8.73 11.53
N GLY A 27 7.43 7.71 10.93
CA GLY A 27 7.50 6.33 11.43
C GLY A 27 8.84 5.63 11.19
N GLY A 28 9.76 6.28 10.49
CA GLY A 28 11.08 5.71 10.24
C GLY A 28 11.19 4.84 8.99
N TYR A 29 10.24 4.96 8.08
CA TYR A 29 10.26 4.20 6.82
C TYR A 29 10.90 4.99 5.68
N GLU A 30 11.52 4.26 4.76
CA GLU A 30 11.90 4.81 3.47
C GLU A 30 10.66 4.81 2.60
N VAL A 31 10.40 5.90 1.86
CA VAL A 31 9.13 6.07 1.17
C VAL A 31 9.30 6.21 -0.33
N SER A 32 8.31 5.72 -1.06
CA SER A 32 8.16 5.96 -2.49
C SER A 32 6.68 6.13 -2.80
N TYR A 33 6.37 6.65 -3.96
CA TYR A 33 4.97 6.90 -4.31
C TYR A 33 4.77 6.85 -5.82
N THR A 34 3.51 6.66 -6.20
CA THR A 34 3.07 6.83 -7.58
C THR A 34 1.65 7.36 -7.57
N TYR A 35 1.32 8.17 -8.56
CA TYR A 35 -0.05 8.65 -8.77
C TYR A 35 -0.80 7.76 -9.76
N ASN A 36 -0.14 6.75 -10.32
CA ASN A 36 -0.72 5.84 -11.30
C ASN A 36 -0.46 4.39 -10.90
N GLY A 37 -1.52 3.70 -10.49
CA GLY A 37 -1.42 2.32 -10.02
C GLY A 37 -0.90 1.34 -11.06
N ALA A 38 -1.10 1.63 -12.35
CA ALA A 38 -0.63 0.72 -13.40
C ALA A 38 0.89 0.60 -13.43
N THR A 39 1.62 1.64 -13.03
CA THR A 39 3.08 1.62 -13.03
C THR A 39 3.66 0.62 -12.02
N ILE A 40 2.87 0.28 -10.99
CA ILE A 40 3.30 -0.68 -9.98
C ILE A 40 3.56 -2.05 -10.60
N LEU A 41 2.77 -2.41 -11.60
CA LEU A 41 2.85 -3.72 -12.23
C LEU A 41 4.12 -3.90 -13.06
N ASP A 42 4.78 -2.81 -13.41
CA ASP A 42 6.00 -2.82 -14.21
C ASP A 42 7.28 -2.81 -13.36
N MET A 43 7.14 -2.77 -12.03
CA MET A 43 8.31 -2.77 -11.15
C MET A 43 9.08 -4.07 -11.24
N SER A 44 10.39 -3.96 -11.39
CA SER A 44 11.29 -5.12 -11.40
C SER A 44 12.53 -4.93 -10.50
N GLU A 45 12.75 -3.71 -10.04
CA GLU A 45 13.90 -3.35 -9.21
C GLU A 45 13.44 -2.47 -8.06
N ASN A 46 14.21 -2.46 -6.98
CA ASN A 46 13.94 -1.60 -5.80
C ASN A 46 12.52 -1.76 -5.27
N LEU A 47 12.07 -3.02 -5.21
CA LEU A 47 10.71 -3.31 -4.79
C LEU A 47 10.46 -2.85 -3.35
N PRO A 48 9.26 -2.30 -3.07
CA PRO A 48 8.91 -1.93 -1.71
C PRO A 48 8.71 -3.17 -0.84
N ASP A 49 8.76 -2.97 0.46
CA ASP A 49 8.48 -4.03 1.42
C ASP A 49 6.99 -4.12 1.74
N LEU A 50 6.23 -3.05 1.43
CA LEU A 50 4.78 -2.98 1.61
C LEU A 50 4.21 -1.94 0.66
N ILE A 51 3.01 -2.19 0.14
CA ILE A 51 2.31 -1.27 -0.75
C ILE A 51 0.97 -0.85 -0.13
N LEU A 52 0.77 0.46 -0.03
CA LEU A 52 -0.51 1.06 0.30
C LEU A 52 -1.17 1.44 -1.03
N LEU A 53 -2.34 0.91 -1.30
CA LEU A 53 -2.93 0.97 -2.63
C LEU A 53 -4.37 1.46 -2.56
N ASP A 54 -4.61 2.65 -3.09
CA ASP A 54 -5.97 3.20 -3.18
C ASP A 54 -6.78 2.40 -4.20
N ILE A 55 -8.05 2.12 -3.89
CA ILE A 55 -8.91 1.38 -4.79
C ILE A 55 -9.32 2.26 -5.98
N TRP A 56 -9.72 3.50 -5.71
CA TRP A 56 -10.29 4.35 -6.75
C TRP A 56 -9.27 5.36 -7.25
N MET A 57 -8.52 4.97 -8.29
CA MET A 57 -7.58 5.84 -8.98
C MET A 57 -8.07 6.08 -10.39
N SER A 58 -7.74 7.26 -10.96
CA SER A 58 -8.16 7.61 -12.33
C SER A 58 -7.72 6.54 -13.33
N GLY A 59 -8.70 5.93 -13.98
CA GLY A 59 -8.45 4.92 -15.01
C GLY A 59 -7.91 3.59 -14.52
N THR A 60 -7.83 3.38 -13.20
CA THR A 60 -7.26 2.15 -12.64
C THR A 60 -8.01 1.77 -11.38
N ASP A 61 -8.44 0.50 -11.31
CA ASP A 61 -9.04 -0.06 -10.10
C ASP A 61 -7.94 -0.75 -9.29
N GLY A 62 -7.70 -0.25 -8.07
CA GLY A 62 -6.67 -0.80 -7.18
C GLY A 62 -6.87 -2.28 -6.86
N ARG A 63 -8.12 -2.75 -6.89
CA ARG A 63 -8.39 -4.18 -6.64
C ARG A 63 -7.80 -5.05 -7.76
N ASP A 64 -7.89 -4.59 -9.00
CA ASP A 64 -7.31 -5.31 -10.13
C ASP A 64 -5.79 -5.29 -10.08
N VAL A 65 -5.20 -4.15 -9.67
CA VAL A 65 -3.76 -4.04 -9.49
C VAL A 65 -3.30 -5.01 -8.40
N CYS A 66 -4.02 -5.08 -7.29
CA CYS A 66 -3.70 -6.01 -6.20
C CYS A 66 -3.73 -7.46 -6.68
N LYS A 67 -4.78 -7.85 -7.40
CA LYS A 67 -4.89 -9.20 -7.95
C LYS A 67 -3.70 -9.54 -8.86
N ALA A 68 -3.32 -8.59 -9.72
CA ALA A 68 -2.19 -8.78 -10.62
C ALA A 68 -0.86 -8.91 -9.87
N LEU A 69 -0.65 -8.08 -8.83
CA LEU A 69 0.54 -8.17 -7.99
C LEU A 69 0.67 -9.54 -7.35
N LYS A 70 -0.44 -10.10 -6.89
CA LYS A 70 -0.46 -11.40 -6.23
C LYS A 70 -0.22 -12.57 -7.18
N LYS A 71 -0.28 -12.34 -8.49
CA LYS A 71 -0.01 -13.35 -9.50
C LYS A 71 1.41 -13.28 -10.06
N GLN A 72 2.15 -12.22 -9.77
CA GLN A 72 3.53 -12.05 -10.24
C GLN A 72 4.52 -12.60 -9.21
N ASP A 73 5.49 -13.39 -9.65
CA ASP A 73 6.48 -13.98 -8.74
C ASP A 73 7.24 -12.94 -7.94
N LEU A 74 7.59 -11.81 -8.55
CA LEU A 74 8.37 -10.76 -7.88
C LEU A 74 7.61 -10.05 -6.77
N THR A 75 6.29 -9.97 -6.87
CA THR A 75 5.49 -9.09 -6.01
C THR A 75 4.48 -9.83 -5.13
N ARG A 76 4.24 -11.11 -5.40
CA ARG A 76 3.18 -11.84 -4.70
C ARG A 76 3.33 -11.89 -3.19
N ASP A 77 4.54 -11.82 -2.68
CA ASP A 77 4.79 -11.89 -1.24
C ASP A 77 4.88 -10.51 -0.56
N ILE A 78 4.75 -9.43 -1.34
CA ILE A 78 4.73 -8.08 -0.78
C ILE A 78 3.36 -7.82 -0.16
N PRO A 79 3.28 -7.47 1.13
CA PRO A 79 2.00 -7.12 1.73
C PRO A 79 1.36 -5.94 1.01
N VAL A 80 0.06 -6.05 0.71
CA VAL A 80 -0.73 -4.98 0.10
C VAL A 80 -1.85 -4.61 1.05
N ILE A 81 -1.94 -3.33 1.38
CA ILE A 81 -3.03 -2.77 2.19
C ILE A 81 -3.87 -1.90 1.26
N LEU A 82 -5.12 -2.29 1.03
CA LEU A 82 -6.04 -1.48 0.23
C LEU A 82 -6.60 -0.34 1.06
N ILE A 83 -6.71 0.83 0.44
CA ILE A 83 -7.22 2.04 1.08
C ILE A 83 -8.44 2.53 0.33
N SER A 84 -9.52 2.86 1.04
CA SER A 84 -10.71 3.42 0.44
C SER A 84 -11.65 3.99 1.50
N ALA A 85 -12.53 4.89 1.07
CA ALA A 85 -13.63 5.37 1.89
C ALA A 85 -14.89 4.50 1.73
N SER A 86 -14.82 3.45 0.92
CA SER A 86 -15.95 2.56 0.66
C SER A 86 -16.34 1.73 1.87
N THR A 87 -17.64 1.50 2.05
CA THR A 87 -18.16 0.66 3.14
C THR A 87 -17.89 -0.83 2.91
N ASP A 88 -17.56 -1.23 1.67
CA ASP A 88 -17.29 -2.62 1.32
C ASP A 88 -15.81 -2.96 1.31
N LEU A 89 -14.99 -2.14 1.95
CA LEU A 89 -13.53 -2.25 1.84
C LEU A 89 -13.00 -3.62 2.31
N GLU A 90 -13.50 -4.12 3.43
CA GLU A 90 -13.05 -5.43 3.95
C GLU A 90 -13.32 -6.54 2.94
N LYS A 91 -14.52 -6.57 2.37
CA LYS A 91 -14.89 -7.56 1.37
C LYS A 91 -14.04 -7.42 0.12
N SER A 92 -13.86 -6.18 -0.36
CA SER A 92 -13.02 -5.90 -1.53
C SER A 92 -11.59 -6.37 -1.33
N ALA A 93 -11.03 -6.14 -0.14
CA ALA A 93 -9.68 -6.55 0.19
C ALA A 93 -9.53 -8.07 0.13
N LYS A 94 -10.47 -8.80 0.73
CA LYS A 94 -10.44 -10.26 0.72
C LYS A 94 -10.54 -10.81 -0.70
N GLU A 95 -11.45 -10.29 -1.50
CA GLU A 95 -11.65 -10.73 -2.87
C GLU A 95 -10.43 -10.45 -3.76
N ALA A 96 -9.72 -9.36 -3.50
CA ALA A 96 -8.53 -8.99 -4.26
C ALA A 96 -7.27 -9.72 -3.79
N GLY A 97 -7.33 -10.42 -2.67
CA GLY A 97 -6.17 -11.09 -2.11
C GLY A 97 -5.25 -10.16 -1.34
N ALA A 98 -5.74 -8.99 -0.94
CA ALA A 98 -4.96 -8.04 -0.16
C ALA A 98 -4.70 -8.57 1.25
N ASN A 99 -3.60 -8.12 1.85
CA ASN A 99 -3.22 -8.57 3.19
C ASN A 99 -3.99 -7.83 4.28
N ASP A 100 -4.48 -6.62 3.98
CA ASP A 100 -5.21 -5.81 4.95
C ASP A 100 -5.93 -4.67 4.22
N PHE A 101 -6.64 -3.86 4.97
CA PHE A 101 -7.34 -2.70 4.46
C PHE A 101 -7.30 -1.56 5.47
N LEU A 102 -7.50 -0.33 4.99
CA LEU A 102 -7.48 0.87 5.84
C LEU A 102 -8.53 1.85 5.31
N GLU A 103 -9.53 2.16 6.13
CA GLU A 103 -10.60 3.08 5.74
C GLU A 103 -10.15 4.53 5.81
N LYS A 104 -10.54 5.33 4.82
CA LYS A 104 -10.38 6.79 4.84
C LYS A 104 -11.58 7.42 5.56
N PRO A 105 -11.40 8.46 6.36
CA PRO A 105 -10.11 9.01 6.78
C PRO A 105 -9.46 8.16 7.88
N PHE A 106 -8.15 8.15 7.89
CA PHE A 106 -7.38 7.45 8.93
C PHE A 106 -6.37 8.41 9.56
N ASP A 107 -5.96 8.11 10.79
CA ASP A 107 -4.91 8.89 11.44
C ASP A 107 -3.56 8.16 11.34
N MET A 108 -2.52 8.84 11.80
CA MET A 108 -1.17 8.31 11.72
C MET A 108 -1.00 7.02 12.53
N ASP A 109 -1.62 6.94 13.70
CA ASP A 109 -1.50 5.75 14.54
C ASP A 109 -2.11 4.52 13.89
N GLU A 110 -3.26 4.68 13.24
CA GLU A 110 -3.90 3.59 12.49
C GLU A 110 -3.02 3.13 11.33
N LEU A 111 -2.50 4.08 10.57
CA LEU A 111 -1.63 3.77 9.44
C LEU A 111 -0.38 3.04 9.88
N LEU A 112 0.36 3.63 10.83
CA LEU A 112 1.63 3.05 11.27
C LEU A 112 1.42 1.73 11.99
N GLY A 113 0.32 1.57 12.72
CA GLY A 113 -0.02 0.32 13.38
C GLY A 113 -0.23 -0.82 12.39
N LYS A 114 -0.96 -0.56 11.32
CA LYS A 114 -1.19 -1.57 10.28
C LYS A 114 0.10 -1.96 9.57
N ILE A 115 0.93 -0.98 9.25
CA ILE A 115 2.22 -1.25 8.59
C ILE A 115 3.11 -2.08 9.50
N ASP A 116 3.17 -1.72 10.77
CA ASP A 116 3.97 -2.44 11.74
C ASP A 116 3.55 -3.91 11.86
N GLU A 117 2.25 -4.17 11.87
CA GLU A 117 1.72 -5.54 11.92
C GLU A 117 2.24 -6.41 10.78
N HIS A 118 2.44 -5.83 9.60
CA HIS A 118 2.85 -6.60 8.42
C HIS A 118 4.34 -6.61 8.17
N LEU A 119 5.10 -5.63 8.65
CA LEU A 119 6.53 -5.53 8.39
C LEU A 119 7.41 -5.94 9.54
N ASN A 120 6.95 -5.74 10.77
CA ASN A 120 7.78 -5.97 11.96
C ASN A 120 7.28 -7.14 12.81
N LYS A 121 6.66 -8.11 12.16
CA LYS A 121 6.21 -9.32 12.85
C LYS A 121 7.40 -10.09 13.38
N VAL A 122 7.32 -10.45 14.66
CA VAL A 122 8.28 -11.35 15.27
C VAL A 122 7.72 -12.75 15.08
N ALA A 123 8.54 -13.62 14.51
CA ALA A 123 8.14 -15.01 14.30
C ALA A 123 7.92 -15.72 15.62
#